data_8c126b6d70928cca25e924d1ce288085
#
_entry.id   8c126b6d70928cca25e924d1ce288085
#
_cell.length_a   1.000
_cell.length_b   1.000
_cell.length_c   1.000
_cell.angle_alpha   90.00
_cell.angle_beta   90.00
_cell.angle_gamma   90.00
#
_symmetry.space_group_name_H-M   'P 1'
#
loop_
_entity.id
_entity.type
_entity.pdbx_description
1 polymer ?
#
loop_
_entity_poly.entity_id
_entity_poly.type
_entity_poly.pdbx_seq_one_letter_code
_entity_poly.pdbx_strand_id
1 'polypeptide(L)'
;ALSTFLMMHHFGLSANLMSLGGLTIAIGLLVDAAVVVVENIEMQLAEAKESPQRSFLPPLNMIYRAVSEVAVPVTAGMIIIMLVFIPLVTLEGLEGKLFSPVALTIVFALSSSLIFSLTVIPVLCSFFLKLKAHHTPFLVAKLETGYRKLLNLSLAHPKQIYVLAGGTLLLAALIFPFIG
;
A
#
# COMPACT_ATOMS: atom_id res chain seq x y z
N ALA A 1 -11.70 -8.58 1.32
CA ALA A 1 -12.05 -9.76 2.13
C ALA A 1 -13.16 -10.60 1.49
N LEU A 2 -14.38 -10.07 1.24
CA LEU A 2 -15.47 -10.84 0.63
C LEU A 2 -15.11 -11.46 -0.72
N SER A 3 -14.49 -10.69 -1.61
CA SER A 3 -14.02 -11.20 -2.91
C SER A 3 -12.94 -12.29 -2.75
N THR A 4 -12.11 -12.20 -1.74
CA THR A 4 -11.12 -13.23 -1.41
C THR A 4 -11.81 -14.54 -1.03
N PHE A 5 -12.84 -14.49 -0.18
CA PHE A 5 -13.62 -15.68 0.17
C PHE A 5 -14.34 -16.29 -1.03
N LEU A 6 -14.88 -15.46 -1.94
CA LEU A 6 -15.48 -15.93 -3.19
C LEU A 6 -14.46 -16.66 -4.08
N MET A 7 -13.25 -16.10 -4.21
CA MET A 7 -12.17 -16.76 -4.95
C MET A 7 -11.74 -18.07 -4.27
N MET A 8 -11.57 -18.07 -2.96
CA MET A 8 -11.24 -19.29 -2.20
C MET A 8 -12.29 -20.38 -2.42
N HIS A 9 -13.57 -20.02 -2.35
CA HIS A 9 -14.67 -20.96 -2.60
C HIS A 9 -14.63 -21.51 -4.03
N HIS A 10 -14.41 -20.64 -5.02
CA HIS A 10 -14.36 -21.03 -6.43
C HIS A 10 -13.19 -22.00 -6.73
N PHE A 11 -12.03 -21.80 -6.08
CA PHE A 11 -10.84 -22.63 -6.23
C PHE A 11 -10.80 -23.82 -5.24
N GLY A 12 -11.86 -24.06 -4.48
CA GLY A 12 -11.97 -25.20 -3.55
C GLY A 12 -11.07 -25.10 -2.32
N LEU A 13 -10.61 -23.89 -1.97
CA LEU A 13 -9.82 -23.65 -0.76
C LEU A 13 -10.73 -23.52 0.45
N SER A 14 -10.45 -24.32 1.49
CA SER A 14 -11.17 -24.25 2.77
C SER A 14 -10.71 -23.05 3.59
N ALA A 15 -11.67 -22.37 4.24
CA ALA A 15 -11.41 -21.33 5.22
C ALA A 15 -10.94 -21.95 6.54
N ASN A 16 -9.68 -22.37 6.60
CA ASN A 16 -9.05 -22.92 7.79
C ASN A 16 -8.22 -21.86 8.53
N LEU A 17 -7.64 -22.22 9.67
CA LEU A 17 -6.82 -21.31 10.48
C LEU A 17 -5.65 -20.71 9.68
N MET A 18 -5.04 -21.50 8.80
CA MET A 18 -3.90 -21.07 7.98
C MET A 18 -4.34 -20.04 6.94
N SER A 19 -5.43 -20.28 6.22
CA SER A 19 -5.96 -19.31 5.24
C SER A 19 -6.46 -18.02 5.90
N LEU A 20 -7.05 -18.10 7.09
CA LEU A 20 -7.44 -16.93 7.88
C LEU A 20 -6.21 -16.12 8.35
N GLY A 21 -5.12 -16.82 8.74
CA GLY A 21 -3.82 -16.18 9.01
C GLY A 21 -3.28 -15.43 7.80
N GLY A 22 -3.33 -16.04 6.61
CA GLY A 22 -2.99 -15.41 5.34
C GLY A 22 -3.85 -14.17 5.04
N LEU A 23 -5.15 -14.26 5.30
CA LEU A 23 -6.07 -13.12 5.13
C LEU A 23 -5.73 -11.97 6.08
N THR A 24 -5.35 -12.27 7.32
CA THR A 24 -4.96 -11.25 8.31
C THR A 24 -3.71 -10.48 7.86
N ILE A 25 -2.71 -11.19 7.33
CA ILE A 25 -1.51 -10.58 6.74
C ILE A 25 -1.91 -9.73 5.51
N ALA A 26 -2.76 -10.28 4.65
CA ALA A 26 -3.20 -9.61 3.44
C ALA A 26 -3.97 -8.31 3.74
N ILE A 27 -4.77 -8.24 4.80
CA ILE A 27 -5.54 -7.03 5.16
C ILE A 27 -4.62 -5.82 5.34
N GLY A 28 -3.44 -6.00 5.95
CA GLY A 28 -2.46 -4.93 6.07
C GLY A 28 -1.94 -4.41 4.72
N LEU A 29 -1.72 -5.32 3.77
CA LEU A 29 -1.24 -4.98 2.44
C LEU A 29 -2.35 -4.48 1.49
N LEU A 30 -3.60 -4.88 1.74
CA LEU A 30 -4.76 -4.52 0.92
C LEU A 30 -5.09 -3.02 0.96
N VAL A 31 -4.92 -2.41 2.12
CA VAL A 31 -5.31 -1.01 2.36
C VAL A 31 -4.39 -0.07 1.61
N ASP A 32 -3.11 -0.40 1.49
CA ASP A 32 -2.09 0.48 0.92
C ASP A 32 -2.40 0.89 -0.53
N ALA A 33 -2.79 -0.05 -1.38
CA ALA A 33 -3.11 0.27 -2.78
C ALA A 33 -4.31 1.21 -2.90
N ALA A 34 -5.34 1.00 -2.09
CA ALA A 34 -6.52 1.87 -2.08
C ALA A 34 -6.19 3.27 -1.56
N VAL A 35 -5.36 3.36 -0.50
CA VAL A 35 -4.93 4.63 0.09
C VAL A 35 -4.12 5.44 -0.92
N VAL A 36 -3.14 4.84 -1.60
CA VAL A 36 -2.32 5.52 -2.61
C VAL A 36 -3.18 6.10 -3.74
N VAL A 37 -4.17 5.33 -4.22
CA VAL A 37 -5.08 5.80 -5.28
C VAL A 37 -5.95 6.97 -4.80
N VAL A 38 -6.53 6.87 -3.61
CA VAL A 38 -7.38 7.94 -3.03
C VAL A 38 -6.56 9.20 -2.79
N GLU A 39 -5.38 9.07 -2.16
CA GLU A 39 -4.50 10.19 -1.85
C GLU A 39 -4.06 10.93 -3.12
N ASN A 40 -3.69 10.21 -4.18
CA ASN A 40 -3.32 10.84 -5.44
C ASN A 40 -4.50 11.55 -6.10
N ILE A 41 -5.71 10.98 -6.02
CA ILE A 41 -6.94 11.65 -6.51
C ILE A 41 -7.20 12.93 -5.71
N GLU A 42 -7.10 12.89 -4.38
CA GLU A 42 -7.30 14.07 -3.52
C GLU A 42 -6.26 15.17 -3.81
N MET A 43 -5.00 14.78 -3.98
CA MET A 43 -3.91 15.71 -4.30
C MET A 43 -4.14 16.39 -5.65
N GLN A 44 -4.47 15.64 -6.70
CA GLN A 44 -4.76 16.20 -8.03
C GLN A 44 -5.98 17.12 -8.04
N LEU A 45 -7.02 16.79 -7.27
CA LEU A 45 -8.21 17.62 -7.10
C LEU A 45 -7.91 18.91 -6.31
N ALA A 46 -6.99 18.86 -5.32
CA ALA A 46 -6.56 20.03 -4.57
C ALA A 46 -5.72 20.99 -5.44
N GLU A 47 -4.73 20.45 -6.16
CA GLU A 47 -3.90 21.22 -7.09
C GLU A 47 -4.72 21.92 -8.20
N ALA A 48 -5.75 21.24 -8.68
CA ALA A 48 -6.62 21.81 -9.72
C ALA A 48 -7.39 23.05 -9.25
N LYS A 49 -7.66 23.16 -7.96
CA LYS A 49 -8.28 24.38 -7.39
C LYS A 49 -7.34 25.56 -7.30
N GLU A 50 -6.07 25.29 -7.02
CA GLU A 50 -5.07 26.35 -6.87
C GLU A 50 -4.60 26.89 -8.24
N SER A 51 -4.81 26.13 -9.32
CA SER A 51 -4.37 26.48 -10.67
C SER A 51 -5.55 26.92 -11.54
N PRO A 52 -5.68 28.20 -11.92
CA PRO A 52 -6.79 28.70 -12.76
C PRO A 52 -6.93 27.95 -14.09
N GLN A 53 -5.81 27.47 -14.65
CA GLN A 53 -5.79 26.75 -15.94
C GLN A 53 -6.34 25.31 -15.83
N ARG A 54 -6.25 24.66 -14.67
CA ARG A 54 -6.76 23.29 -14.42
C ARG A 54 -8.21 23.28 -13.92
N SER A 55 -8.68 24.40 -13.41
CA SER A 55 -10.07 24.57 -12.89
C SER A 55 -11.16 24.35 -13.96
N PHE A 56 -10.81 24.43 -15.24
CA PHE A 56 -11.74 24.21 -16.35
C PHE A 56 -11.93 22.73 -16.74
N LEU A 57 -11.11 21.81 -16.20
CA LEU A 57 -11.23 20.41 -16.54
C LEU A 57 -12.37 19.76 -15.73
N PRO A 58 -13.18 18.89 -16.36
CA PRO A 58 -14.18 18.09 -15.62
C PRO A 58 -13.52 17.25 -14.53
N PRO A 59 -14.11 17.16 -13.33
CA PRO A 59 -13.55 16.38 -12.21
C PRO A 59 -13.23 14.92 -12.59
N LEU A 60 -14.01 14.34 -13.48
CA LEU A 60 -13.82 12.98 -13.97
C LEU A 60 -12.48 12.78 -14.71
N ASN A 61 -12.09 13.76 -15.51
CA ASN A 61 -10.81 13.72 -16.23
C ASN A 61 -9.61 13.84 -15.28
N MET A 62 -9.76 14.59 -14.19
CA MET A 62 -8.74 14.71 -13.15
C MET A 62 -8.57 13.39 -12.40
N ILE A 63 -9.67 12.75 -12.02
CA ILE A 63 -9.67 11.43 -11.37
C ILE A 63 -9.01 10.39 -12.29
N TYR A 64 -9.39 10.36 -13.57
CA TYR A 64 -8.78 9.44 -14.53
C TYR A 64 -7.26 9.65 -14.64
N ARG A 65 -6.82 10.87 -14.68
CA ARG A 65 -5.40 11.24 -14.75
C ARG A 65 -4.65 10.81 -13.50
N ALA A 66 -5.21 11.12 -12.33
CA ALA A 66 -4.65 10.72 -11.04
C ALA A 66 -4.48 9.19 -10.93
N VAL A 67 -5.51 8.43 -11.32
CA VAL A 67 -5.44 6.97 -11.29
C VAL A 67 -4.41 6.43 -12.28
N SER A 68 -4.38 6.97 -13.51
CA SER A 68 -3.43 6.54 -14.55
C SER A 68 -1.97 6.74 -14.13
N GLU A 69 -1.69 7.79 -13.37
CA GLU A 69 -0.35 8.10 -12.86
C GLU A 69 0.16 7.05 -11.86
N VAL A 70 -0.71 6.57 -10.97
CA VAL A 70 -0.34 5.60 -9.94
C VAL A 70 -0.64 4.15 -10.32
N ALA A 71 -1.41 3.91 -11.38
CA ALA A 71 -1.80 2.55 -11.79
C ALA A 71 -0.59 1.65 -12.07
N VAL A 72 0.40 2.15 -12.81
CA VAL A 72 1.60 1.37 -13.16
C VAL A 72 2.44 1.02 -11.92
N PRO A 73 2.87 2.00 -11.08
CA PRO A 73 3.66 1.68 -9.90
C PRO A 73 2.91 0.82 -8.88
N VAL A 74 1.61 1.06 -8.66
CA VAL A 74 0.80 0.23 -7.75
C VAL A 74 0.67 -1.19 -8.27
N THR A 75 0.38 -1.38 -9.56
CA THR A 75 0.29 -2.71 -10.17
C THR A 75 1.62 -3.44 -10.11
N ALA A 76 2.71 -2.78 -10.46
CA ALA A 76 4.04 -3.37 -10.41
C ALA A 76 4.42 -3.80 -8.99
N GLY A 77 4.19 -2.95 -7.98
CA GLY A 77 4.44 -3.27 -6.58
C GLY A 77 3.63 -4.48 -6.11
N MET A 78 2.35 -4.52 -6.42
CA MET A 78 1.47 -5.64 -6.07
C MET A 78 1.91 -6.96 -6.75
N ILE A 79 2.27 -6.92 -8.03
CA ILE A 79 2.76 -8.10 -8.76
C ILE A 79 4.04 -8.62 -8.14
N ILE A 80 4.99 -7.74 -7.78
CA ILE A 80 6.23 -8.13 -7.11
C ILE A 80 5.93 -8.85 -5.79
N ILE A 81 5.01 -8.31 -4.98
CA ILE A 81 4.62 -8.95 -3.72
C ILE A 81 4.00 -10.33 -3.99
N MET A 82 3.09 -10.44 -4.95
CA MET A 82 2.48 -11.73 -5.32
C MET A 82 3.54 -12.75 -5.77
N LEU A 83 4.54 -12.33 -6.56
CA LEU A 83 5.64 -13.19 -7.02
C LEU A 83 6.45 -13.79 -5.87
N VAL A 84 6.63 -13.05 -4.77
CA VAL A 84 7.33 -13.54 -3.57
C VAL A 84 6.59 -14.72 -2.92
N PHE A 85 5.26 -14.80 -3.08
CA PHE A 85 4.47 -15.89 -2.52
C PHE A 85 4.39 -17.14 -3.43
N ILE A 86 4.79 -17.06 -4.71
CA ILE A 86 4.75 -18.21 -5.63
C ILE A 86 5.61 -19.39 -5.13
N PRO A 87 6.83 -19.21 -4.64
CA PRO A 87 7.63 -20.32 -4.11
C PRO A 87 6.95 -21.08 -2.97
N LEU A 88 6.15 -20.39 -2.15
CA LEU A 88 5.42 -21.04 -1.04
C LEU A 88 4.28 -21.95 -1.54
N VAL A 89 3.74 -21.65 -2.71
CA VAL A 89 2.71 -22.51 -3.34
C VAL A 89 3.31 -23.78 -3.94
N THR A 90 4.58 -23.76 -4.32
CA THR A 90 5.30 -24.90 -4.92
C THR A 90 5.96 -25.84 -3.91
N LEU A 91 5.86 -25.54 -2.61
CA LEU A 91 6.36 -26.41 -1.55
C LEU A 91 5.59 -27.73 -1.52
N GLU A 92 6.32 -28.83 -1.31
CA GLU A 92 5.76 -30.18 -1.19
C GLU A 92 5.77 -30.67 0.27
N GLY A 93 5.10 -31.79 0.53
CA GLY A 93 5.07 -32.42 1.84
C GLY A 93 4.22 -31.69 2.88
N LEU A 94 4.63 -31.77 4.14
CA LEU A 94 3.92 -31.16 5.26
C LEU A 94 3.94 -29.63 5.19
N GLU A 95 5.08 -29.06 4.80
CA GLU A 95 5.27 -27.63 4.68
C GLU A 95 4.37 -27.04 3.60
N GLY A 96 4.25 -27.71 2.45
CA GLY A 96 3.34 -27.29 1.38
C GLY A 96 1.89 -27.26 1.82
N LYS A 97 1.44 -28.28 2.60
CA LYS A 97 0.08 -28.34 3.13
C LYS A 97 -0.24 -27.21 4.11
N LEU A 98 0.76 -26.68 4.80
CA LEU A 98 0.61 -25.58 5.75
C LEU A 98 0.70 -24.21 5.08
N PHE A 99 1.69 -24.00 4.21
CA PHE A 99 1.98 -22.68 3.64
C PHE A 99 1.24 -22.37 2.34
N SER A 100 0.90 -23.37 1.52
CA SER A 100 0.18 -23.15 0.27
C SER A 100 -1.19 -22.47 0.47
N PRO A 101 -2.04 -22.86 1.44
CA PRO A 101 -3.30 -22.14 1.70
C PRO A 101 -3.10 -20.69 2.13
N VAL A 102 -2.05 -20.40 2.91
CA VAL A 102 -1.68 -19.02 3.31
C VAL A 102 -1.31 -18.19 2.08
N ALA A 103 -0.37 -18.71 1.28
CA ALA A 103 0.14 -18.02 0.09
C ALA A 103 -0.98 -17.75 -0.94
N LEU A 104 -1.80 -18.76 -1.24
CA LEU A 104 -2.92 -18.61 -2.17
C LEU A 104 -3.95 -17.58 -1.69
N THR A 105 -4.26 -17.59 -0.38
CA THR A 105 -5.18 -16.60 0.20
C THR A 105 -4.63 -15.18 0.06
N ILE A 106 -3.34 -14.98 0.31
CA ILE A 106 -2.69 -13.67 0.13
C ILE A 106 -2.74 -13.25 -1.34
N VAL A 107 -2.39 -14.13 -2.27
CA VAL A 107 -2.43 -13.83 -3.71
C VAL A 107 -3.84 -13.46 -4.18
N PHE A 108 -4.87 -14.21 -3.74
CA PHE A 108 -6.26 -13.89 -4.08
C PHE A 108 -6.71 -12.55 -3.47
N ALA A 109 -6.30 -12.28 -2.23
CA ALA A 109 -6.61 -11.04 -1.58
C ALA A 109 -5.97 -9.84 -2.31
N LEU A 110 -4.67 -9.93 -2.62
CA LEU A 110 -3.95 -8.88 -3.34
C LEU A 110 -4.50 -8.66 -4.76
N SER A 111 -4.79 -9.74 -5.50
CA SER A 111 -5.39 -9.64 -6.84
C SER A 111 -6.75 -8.94 -6.80
N SER A 112 -7.61 -9.33 -5.87
CA SER A 112 -8.89 -8.67 -5.65
C SER A 112 -8.72 -7.20 -5.30
N SER A 113 -7.79 -6.87 -4.39
CA SER A 113 -7.53 -5.50 -3.98
C SER A 113 -7.08 -4.63 -5.15
N LEU A 114 -6.16 -5.14 -5.96
CA LEU A 114 -5.66 -4.43 -7.14
C LEU A 114 -6.80 -4.07 -8.10
N ILE A 115 -7.68 -5.03 -8.40
CA ILE A 115 -8.84 -4.79 -9.25
C ILE A 115 -9.76 -3.74 -8.63
N PHE A 116 -10.10 -3.85 -7.34
CA PHE A 116 -10.98 -2.90 -6.68
C PHE A 116 -10.36 -1.51 -6.54
N SER A 117 -9.07 -1.40 -6.25
CA SER A 117 -8.39 -0.12 -6.10
C SER A 117 -8.31 0.66 -7.42
N LEU A 118 -8.17 -0.02 -8.55
CA LEU A 118 -8.09 0.64 -9.86
C LEU A 118 -9.44 0.83 -10.56
N THR A 119 -10.50 0.15 -10.11
CA THR A 119 -11.83 0.24 -10.74
C THR A 119 -12.87 0.86 -9.83
N VAL A 120 -13.15 0.23 -8.69
CA VAL A 120 -14.23 0.63 -7.79
C VAL A 120 -13.88 1.91 -7.02
N ILE A 121 -12.65 2.02 -6.52
CA ILE A 121 -12.21 3.18 -5.74
C ILE A 121 -12.33 4.48 -6.55
N PRO A 122 -11.82 4.60 -7.79
CA PRO A 122 -11.98 5.83 -8.59
C PRO A 122 -13.44 6.21 -8.83
N VAL A 123 -14.29 5.20 -9.06
CA VAL A 123 -15.73 5.43 -9.24
C VAL A 123 -16.36 5.98 -7.95
N LEU A 124 -16.05 5.37 -6.80
CA LEU A 124 -16.51 5.89 -5.51
C LEU A 124 -15.99 7.30 -5.24
N CYS A 125 -14.72 7.57 -5.54
CA CYS A 125 -14.15 8.91 -5.43
C CYS A 125 -14.92 9.94 -6.28
N SER A 126 -15.37 9.56 -7.49
CA SER A 126 -16.14 10.46 -8.34
C SER A 126 -17.50 10.84 -7.75
N PHE A 127 -18.11 9.96 -6.94
CA PHE A 127 -19.38 10.23 -6.28
C PHE A 127 -19.23 10.94 -4.93
N PHE A 128 -18.21 10.60 -4.16
CA PHE A 128 -18.04 11.06 -2.78
C PHE A 128 -17.10 12.26 -2.63
N LEU A 129 -16.05 12.33 -3.46
CA LEU A 129 -15.11 13.45 -3.45
C LEU A 129 -15.72 14.65 -4.20
N LYS A 130 -16.34 15.54 -3.45
CA LYS A 130 -16.64 16.88 -3.93
C LYS A 130 -15.34 17.70 -3.86
N LEU A 131 -15.18 18.64 -4.79
CA LEU A 131 -14.12 19.66 -4.79
C LEU A 131 -14.20 20.51 -3.49
N LYS A 132 -13.89 19.92 -2.33
CA LYS A 132 -13.76 20.65 -1.05
C LYS A 132 -12.29 21.03 -0.85
N ALA A 133 -12.06 22.20 -0.23
CA ALA A 133 -10.72 22.60 0.18
C ALA A 133 -10.13 21.54 1.11
N HIS A 134 -8.89 21.17 0.86
CA HIS A 134 -8.17 20.19 1.70
C HIS A 134 -7.94 20.82 3.07
N HIS A 135 -8.77 20.47 4.04
CA HIS A 135 -8.54 20.82 5.44
C HIS A 135 -7.65 19.73 6.03
N THR A 136 -6.35 20.00 6.10
CA THR A 136 -5.43 19.12 6.82
C THR A 136 -5.88 19.05 8.29
N PRO A 137 -6.19 17.86 8.83
CA PRO A 137 -6.52 17.71 10.23
C PRO A 137 -5.39 18.28 11.11
N PHE A 138 -5.72 18.96 12.19
CA PHE A 138 -4.75 19.58 13.11
C PHE A 138 -3.61 18.63 13.53
N LEU A 139 -3.92 17.35 13.71
CA LEU A 139 -2.94 16.32 14.06
C LEU A 139 -1.91 16.11 12.93
N VAL A 140 -2.39 16.04 11.68
CA VAL A 140 -1.53 15.86 10.50
C VAL A 140 -0.63 17.09 10.31
N ALA A 141 -1.17 18.30 10.43
CA ALA A 141 -0.39 19.54 10.34
C ALA A 141 0.71 19.62 11.39
N LYS A 142 0.44 19.16 12.64
CA LYS A 142 1.44 19.11 13.71
C LYS A 142 2.52 18.07 13.43
N LEU A 143 2.15 16.89 12.95
CA LEU A 143 3.10 15.83 12.53
C LEU A 143 3.96 16.29 11.36
N GLU A 144 3.36 16.93 10.35
CA GLU A 144 4.07 17.48 9.21
C GLU A 144 5.10 18.53 9.61
N THR A 145 4.74 19.43 10.54
CA THR A 145 5.67 20.44 11.06
C THR A 145 6.85 19.79 11.79
N GLY A 146 6.60 18.75 12.58
CA GLY A 146 7.65 17.97 13.26
C GLY A 146 8.55 17.24 12.25
N TYR A 147 7.95 16.58 11.28
CA TYR A 147 8.68 15.88 10.21
C TYR A 147 9.55 16.83 9.38
N ARG A 148 9.03 18.00 8.97
CA ARG A 148 9.79 19.01 8.23
C ARG A 148 11.01 19.51 9.00
N LYS A 149 10.89 19.70 10.33
CA LYS A 149 12.04 20.07 11.18
C LYS A 149 13.11 18.98 11.21
N LEU A 150 12.66 17.72 11.39
CA LEU A 150 13.57 16.57 11.43
C LEU A 150 14.25 16.36 10.07
N LEU A 151 13.49 16.47 8.97
CA LEU A 151 14.01 16.37 7.61
C LEU A 151 15.05 17.44 7.32
N ASN A 152 14.76 18.70 7.65
CA ASN A 152 15.70 19.81 7.46
C ASN A 152 16.98 19.62 8.28
N LEU A 153 16.87 19.13 9.51
CA LEU A 153 18.04 18.81 10.34
C LEU A 153 18.86 17.68 9.73
N SER A 154 18.19 16.64 9.21
CA SER A 154 18.85 15.50 8.56
C SER A 154 19.57 15.92 7.28
N LEU A 155 18.96 16.75 6.47
CA LEU A 155 19.55 17.27 5.23
C LEU A 155 20.68 18.28 5.49
N ALA A 156 20.60 19.04 6.59
CA ALA A 156 21.67 19.96 6.98
C ALA A 156 22.93 19.23 7.48
N HIS A 157 22.79 18.03 8.04
CA HIS A 157 23.88 17.27 8.65
C HIS A 157 24.01 15.84 8.11
N PRO A 158 24.20 15.63 6.80
CA PRO A 158 24.17 14.29 6.20
C PRO A 158 25.23 13.36 6.78
N LYS A 159 26.44 13.88 7.10
CA LYS A 159 27.53 13.10 7.70
C LYS A 159 27.13 12.47 9.04
N GLN A 160 26.39 13.20 9.88
CA GLN A 160 25.92 12.68 11.17
C GLN A 160 24.90 11.57 11.00
N ILE A 161 24.03 11.68 10.00
CA ILE A 161 23.05 10.63 9.67
C ILE A 161 23.74 9.36 9.18
N TYR A 162 24.75 9.46 8.33
CA TYR A 162 25.54 8.30 7.89
C TYR A 162 26.28 7.63 9.05
N VAL A 163 26.87 8.42 9.97
CA VAL A 163 27.54 7.89 11.17
C VAL A 163 26.54 7.20 12.09
N LEU A 164 25.34 7.79 12.28
CA LEU A 164 24.28 7.16 13.09
C LEU A 164 23.79 5.85 12.46
N ALA A 165 23.53 5.85 11.16
CA ALA A 165 23.09 4.66 10.44
C ALA A 165 24.17 3.55 10.44
N GLY A 166 25.44 3.93 10.21
CA GLY A 166 26.56 2.99 10.31
C GLY A 166 26.77 2.46 11.73
N GLY A 167 26.61 3.30 12.73
CA GLY A 167 26.69 2.92 14.14
C GLY A 167 25.60 1.95 14.56
N THR A 168 24.36 2.16 14.14
CA THR A 168 23.24 1.22 14.41
C THR A 168 23.45 -0.12 13.72
N LEU A 169 23.95 -0.13 12.48
CA LEU A 169 24.28 -1.34 11.74
C LEU A 169 25.41 -2.14 12.40
N LEU A 170 26.48 -1.46 12.84
CA LEU A 170 27.58 -2.04 13.58
C LEU A 170 27.10 -2.63 14.92
N LEU A 171 26.26 -1.90 15.64
CA LEU A 171 25.67 -2.37 16.91
C LEU A 171 24.82 -3.61 16.70
N ALA A 172 23.99 -3.65 15.67
CA ALA A 172 23.20 -4.82 15.30
C ALA A 172 24.09 -6.02 14.95
N ALA A 173 25.15 -5.82 14.19
CA ALA A 173 26.11 -6.86 13.83
C ALA A 173 26.88 -7.40 15.04
N LEU A 174 27.20 -6.56 16.04
CA LEU A 174 27.84 -6.97 17.28
C LEU A 174 26.91 -7.76 18.21
N ILE A 175 25.60 -7.44 18.21
CA ILE A 175 24.61 -8.12 19.04
C ILE A 175 24.19 -9.45 18.42
N PHE A 176 24.24 -9.56 17.08
CA PHE A 176 23.79 -10.74 16.34
C PHE A 176 24.35 -12.07 16.87
N PRO A 177 25.69 -12.24 17.16
CA PRO A 177 26.25 -13.47 17.68
C PRO A 177 25.80 -13.79 19.11
N PHE A 178 25.18 -12.85 19.85
CA PHE A 178 24.70 -13.09 21.22
C PHE A 178 23.23 -13.51 21.28
N ILE A 179 22.51 -13.46 20.15
CA ILE A 179 21.07 -13.78 20.07
C ILE A 179 20.83 -15.21 19.58
N GLY A 180 21.83 -15.85 18.94
CA GLY A 180 21.74 -17.20 18.36
C GLY A 180 22.41 -18.27 19.19
#